data_2f63fc76c5fb76d821a80e50a3ef2652
#
_entry.id   2f63fc76c5fb76d821a80e50a3ef2652
#
_cell.length_a   1.000
_cell.length_b   1.000
_cell.length_c   1.000
_cell.angle_alpha   90.00
_cell.angle_beta   90.00
_cell.angle_gamma   90.00
#
_symmetry.space_group_name_H-M   'P 1'
#
loop_
_entity.id
_entity.type
_entity.pdbx_description
1 polymer ?
#
loop_
_entity_poly.entity_id
_entity_poly.type
_entity_poly.pdbx_seq_one_letter_code
_entity_poly.pdbx_strand_id
1 'polypeptide(L)'
;SKPFSSGYTIKGSIEVKNFKVTPDVKIDKILKLKRASVSVSGEIVNSLSITGKLNTEVKIATIPIVTVGIASVDLDLYLYADLNGEVSVKTTINVNSKLEVNEKKDVKKSNDCKVTTDAEVKASIEAGAAVAVAVKALGIDIISLRLKAGALVDASAKETFNTNAYMDGDELVCEEKADMDIKVYAYMPVIKIEFNKTKKCLLGKFISGEFIISDKDSIDKGKESGSGFGNLCAKQELYSDDFNIYTITYRVKKPDKTEDESGIGNYLSLDHIAQKVDAGKTVTIKVENIPEGYEEKDIEWSSEDSSIATVTNGKVKGISEGTVSIVAQTSDGKYRAVCSVNVIE
;
A
#
# COMPACT_ATOMS: atom_id res chain seq x y z
N SER A 1 -6.28 5.87 -35.45
CA SER A 1 -6.26 5.74 -34.00
C SER A 1 -7.16 4.60 -33.58
N LYS A 2 -6.64 3.64 -32.81
CA LYS A 2 -7.50 2.70 -32.10
C LYS A 2 -8.25 3.46 -31.01
N PRO A 3 -9.55 3.18 -30.80
CA PRO A 3 -10.26 3.78 -29.69
C PRO A 3 -9.59 3.35 -28.37
N PHE A 4 -9.63 4.21 -27.37
CA PHE A 4 -9.21 3.88 -26.01
C PHE A 4 -9.90 2.59 -25.56
N SER A 5 -9.12 1.60 -25.14
CA SER A 5 -9.67 0.49 -24.38
C SER A 5 -9.46 0.77 -22.91
N SER A 6 -10.54 0.86 -22.16
CA SER A 6 -10.51 0.99 -20.71
C SER A 6 -11.21 -0.20 -20.08
N GLY A 7 -10.69 -0.66 -18.99
CA GLY A 7 -11.30 -1.74 -18.22
C GLY A 7 -10.91 -1.65 -16.76
N TYR A 8 -11.78 -2.10 -15.88
CA TYR A 8 -11.48 -2.27 -14.48
C TYR A 8 -11.88 -3.68 -14.01
N THR A 9 -11.17 -4.15 -13.01
CA THR A 9 -11.43 -5.45 -12.37
C THR A 9 -11.45 -5.24 -10.86
N ILE A 10 -12.46 -5.77 -10.19
CA ILE A 10 -12.58 -5.76 -8.73
C ILE A 10 -12.42 -7.20 -8.24
N LYS A 11 -11.55 -7.41 -7.26
CA LYS A 11 -11.35 -8.69 -6.58
C LYS A 11 -11.42 -8.46 -5.07
N GLY A 12 -12.05 -9.37 -4.36
CA GLY A 12 -12.11 -9.34 -2.90
C GLY A 12 -12.10 -10.77 -2.34
N SER A 13 -11.53 -10.94 -1.16
CA SER A 13 -11.53 -12.20 -0.44
C SER A 13 -11.53 -11.98 1.07
N ILE A 14 -12.10 -12.94 1.80
CA ILE A 14 -12.01 -13.05 3.25
C ILE A 14 -11.49 -14.44 3.56
N GLU A 15 -10.41 -14.52 4.32
CA GLU A 15 -9.79 -15.76 4.74
C GLU A 15 -9.71 -15.80 6.27
N VAL A 16 -10.05 -16.94 6.86
CA VAL A 16 -9.86 -17.19 8.27
C VAL A 16 -8.77 -18.25 8.41
N LYS A 17 -7.68 -17.89 9.08
CA LYS A 17 -6.50 -18.75 9.22
C LYS A 17 -6.26 -19.10 10.69
N ASN A 18 -5.80 -20.31 10.91
CA ASN A 18 -5.30 -20.78 12.22
C ASN A 18 -6.27 -20.55 13.38
N PHE A 19 -7.59 -20.50 13.11
CA PHE A 19 -8.57 -20.30 14.15
C PHE A 19 -8.62 -21.50 15.09
N LYS A 20 -8.33 -21.28 16.37
CA LYS A 20 -8.24 -22.32 17.39
C LYS A 20 -8.94 -21.88 18.66
N VAL A 21 -9.79 -22.74 19.17
CA VAL A 21 -10.39 -22.61 20.50
C VAL A 21 -9.82 -23.72 21.36
N THR A 22 -9.16 -23.36 22.46
CA THR A 22 -8.51 -24.35 23.35
C THR A 22 -9.09 -24.22 24.75
N PRO A 23 -9.95 -25.14 25.17
CA PRO A 23 -10.38 -25.25 26.56
C PRO A 23 -9.30 -25.95 27.38
N ASP A 24 -9.12 -25.51 28.63
CA ASP A 24 -8.28 -26.16 29.64
C ASP A 24 -9.02 -26.16 30.98
N VAL A 25 -9.24 -27.33 31.54
CA VAL A 25 -9.95 -27.51 32.81
C VAL A 25 -9.11 -28.36 33.76
N LYS A 26 -8.80 -27.79 34.93
CA LYS A 26 -8.10 -28.49 36.02
C LYS A 26 -9.04 -28.75 37.18
N ILE A 27 -9.15 -30.00 37.56
CA ILE A 27 -9.99 -30.51 38.67
C ILE A 27 -9.05 -31.19 39.68
N ASP A 28 -9.29 -31.06 40.97
CA ASP A 28 -8.55 -31.77 41.99
C ASP A 28 -9.08 -33.22 42.20
N LYS A 29 -8.39 -33.96 43.10
CA LYS A 29 -8.75 -35.35 43.44
C LYS A 29 -10.14 -35.48 44.06
N ILE A 30 -10.80 -34.41 44.50
CA ILE A 30 -12.13 -34.37 45.11
C ILE A 30 -13.16 -33.82 44.13
N LEU A 31 -12.87 -33.80 42.84
CA LEU A 31 -13.71 -33.26 41.76
C LEU A 31 -14.07 -31.78 41.90
N LYS A 32 -13.27 -31.02 42.66
CA LYS A 32 -13.45 -29.55 42.75
C LYS A 32 -12.70 -28.85 41.64
N LEU A 33 -13.35 -27.90 40.99
CA LEU A 33 -12.76 -27.05 39.96
C LEU A 33 -11.63 -26.21 40.55
N LYS A 34 -10.40 -26.37 40.07
CA LYS A 34 -9.27 -25.51 40.39
C LYS A 34 -9.11 -24.37 39.44
N ARG A 35 -9.27 -24.65 38.17
CA ARG A 35 -9.18 -23.64 37.10
C ARG A 35 -9.91 -24.14 35.87
N ALA A 36 -10.64 -23.26 35.22
CA ALA A 36 -11.11 -23.46 33.86
C ALA A 36 -10.65 -22.28 33.01
N SER A 37 -10.17 -22.53 31.81
CA SER A 37 -9.85 -21.49 30.87
C SER A 37 -10.24 -21.86 29.43
N VAL A 38 -10.58 -20.84 28.65
CA VAL A 38 -10.77 -20.96 27.21
C VAL A 38 -9.89 -19.94 26.55
N SER A 39 -9.04 -20.41 25.64
CA SER A 39 -8.24 -19.52 24.79
C SER A 39 -8.75 -19.56 23.36
N VAL A 40 -8.83 -18.41 22.73
CA VAL A 40 -9.21 -18.24 21.33
C VAL A 40 -8.07 -17.52 20.64
N SER A 41 -7.55 -18.11 19.56
CA SER A 41 -6.55 -17.48 18.71
C SER A 41 -6.90 -17.69 17.26
N GLY A 42 -6.51 -16.73 16.39
CA GLY A 42 -6.75 -16.82 14.96
C GLY A 42 -6.39 -15.55 14.22
N GLU A 43 -6.39 -15.66 12.90
CA GLU A 43 -6.14 -14.57 11.98
C GLU A 43 -7.28 -14.49 10.97
N ILE A 44 -7.80 -13.28 10.76
CA ILE A 44 -8.78 -12.97 9.73
C ILE A 44 -8.10 -12.02 8.75
N VAL A 45 -8.05 -12.40 7.48
CA VAL A 45 -7.50 -11.59 6.40
C VAL A 45 -8.63 -11.20 5.45
N ASN A 46 -8.84 -9.91 5.30
CA ASN A 46 -9.75 -9.34 4.32
C ASN A 46 -8.93 -8.58 3.27
N SER A 47 -9.18 -8.81 1.99
CA SER A 47 -8.48 -8.11 0.91
C SER A 47 -9.45 -7.66 -0.17
N LEU A 48 -9.21 -6.45 -0.69
CA LEU A 48 -9.90 -5.84 -1.80
C LEU A 48 -8.86 -5.27 -2.75
N SER A 49 -9.00 -5.53 -4.06
CA SER A 49 -8.16 -4.92 -5.09
C SER A 49 -9.01 -4.45 -6.25
N ILE A 50 -8.71 -3.27 -6.74
CA ILE A 50 -9.32 -2.66 -7.93
C ILE A 50 -8.19 -2.34 -8.89
N THR A 51 -8.20 -2.96 -10.07
CA THR A 51 -7.21 -2.70 -11.13
C THR A 51 -7.87 -2.03 -12.30
N GLY A 52 -7.22 -1.01 -12.86
CA GLY A 52 -7.67 -0.30 -14.06
C GLY A 52 -6.57 -0.27 -15.12
N LYS A 53 -6.97 -0.33 -16.38
CA LYS A 53 -6.06 -0.24 -17.53
C LYS A 53 -6.60 0.73 -18.56
N LEU A 54 -5.70 1.54 -19.11
CA LEU A 54 -5.98 2.44 -20.22
C LEU A 54 -4.84 2.32 -21.23
N ASN A 55 -5.16 1.83 -22.42
CA ASN A 55 -4.18 1.63 -23.47
C ASN A 55 -4.53 2.53 -24.66
N THR A 56 -3.54 3.23 -25.19
CA THR A 56 -3.70 4.04 -26.38
C THR A 56 -2.56 3.79 -27.35
N GLU A 57 -2.89 3.82 -28.62
CA GLU A 57 -1.92 3.62 -29.69
C GLU A 57 -2.31 4.45 -30.91
N VAL A 58 -1.35 5.16 -31.46
CA VAL A 58 -1.51 5.98 -32.65
C VAL A 58 -0.58 5.49 -33.73
N LYS A 59 -1.14 5.08 -34.86
CA LYS A 59 -0.37 4.80 -36.07
C LYS A 59 0.10 6.13 -36.67
N ILE A 60 1.42 6.29 -36.83
CA ILE A 60 2.03 7.50 -37.39
C ILE A 60 2.14 7.40 -38.92
N ALA A 61 2.61 6.24 -39.40
CA ALA A 61 2.89 6.04 -40.80
C ALA A 61 2.70 4.56 -41.19
N THR A 62 2.42 4.36 -42.48
CA THR A 62 2.49 3.05 -43.16
C THR A 62 3.41 3.22 -44.34
N ILE A 63 4.46 2.40 -44.42
CA ILE A 63 5.40 2.37 -45.53
C ILE A 63 5.20 1.04 -46.26
N PRO A 64 4.65 1.03 -47.47
CA PRO A 64 4.51 -0.19 -48.24
C PRO A 64 5.88 -0.67 -48.67
N ILE A 65 6.22 -1.94 -48.36
CA ILE A 65 7.47 -2.59 -48.77
C ILE A 65 7.27 -3.29 -50.11
N VAL A 66 6.22 -4.08 -50.23
CA VAL A 66 5.88 -4.82 -51.44
C VAL A 66 4.36 -4.90 -51.58
N THR A 67 3.86 -4.72 -52.79
CA THR A 67 2.44 -4.92 -53.14
C THR A 67 2.31 -5.81 -54.36
N VAL A 68 1.57 -6.89 -54.24
CA VAL A 68 1.28 -7.84 -55.34
C VAL A 68 -0.22 -8.08 -55.39
N GLY A 69 -0.90 -7.51 -56.37
CA GLY A 69 -2.33 -7.62 -56.52
C GLY A 69 -3.08 -7.05 -55.27
N ILE A 70 -3.84 -7.94 -54.59
CA ILE A 70 -4.62 -7.56 -53.38
C ILE A 70 -3.83 -7.76 -52.09
N ALA A 71 -2.58 -8.24 -52.15
CA ALA A 71 -1.74 -8.48 -50.98
C ALA A 71 -0.61 -7.45 -50.88
N SER A 72 -0.30 -7.01 -49.70
CA SER A 72 0.83 -6.12 -49.40
C SER A 72 1.60 -6.61 -48.18
N VAL A 73 2.88 -6.21 -48.13
CA VAL A 73 3.72 -6.24 -46.94
C VAL A 73 4.04 -4.81 -46.60
N ASP A 74 3.57 -4.37 -45.45
CA ASP A 74 3.72 -2.98 -45.00
C ASP A 74 4.54 -2.92 -43.72
N LEU A 75 5.28 -1.82 -43.58
CA LEU A 75 5.92 -1.41 -42.33
C LEU A 75 5.06 -0.31 -41.70
N ASP A 76 4.45 -0.64 -40.58
CA ASP A 76 3.61 0.28 -39.82
C ASP A 76 4.41 0.85 -38.61
N LEU A 77 4.36 2.16 -38.43
CA LEU A 77 4.97 2.86 -37.31
C LEU A 77 3.88 3.35 -36.35
N TYR A 78 4.11 3.15 -35.06
CA TYR A 78 3.17 3.51 -34.00
C TYR A 78 3.87 4.24 -32.86
N LEU A 79 3.13 5.13 -32.17
CA LEU A 79 3.39 5.52 -30.81
C LEU A 79 2.35 4.86 -29.91
N TYR A 80 2.77 4.41 -28.74
CA TYR A 80 1.86 3.82 -27.75
C TYR A 80 2.09 4.40 -26.36
N ALA A 81 1.02 4.38 -25.56
CA ALA A 81 1.08 4.65 -24.14
C ALA A 81 0.08 3.73 -23.43
N ASP A 82 0.58 2.98 -22.47
CA ASP A 82 -0.17 2.05 -21.64
C ASP A 82 -0.12 2.55 -20.19
N LEU A 83 -1.29 2.85 -19.61
CA LEU A 83 -1.45 3.25 -18.22
C LEU A 83 -2.13 2.12 -17.46
N ASN A 84 -1.52 1.69 -16.37
CA ASN A 84 -2.10 0.72 -15.46
C ASN A 84 -2.16 1.32 -14.06
N GLY A 85 -3.25 1.06 -13.35
CA GLY A 85 -3.44 1.48 -11.97
C GLY A 85 -4.01 0.34 -11.14
N GLU A 86 -3.57 0.24 -9.90
CA GLU A 86 -4.11 -0.67 -8.92
C GLU A 86 -4.28 0.05 -7.58
N VAL A 87 -5.44 -0.15 -6.97
CA VAL A 87 -5.69 0.23 -5.57
C VAL A 87 -6.01 -1.04 -4.83
N SER A 88 -5.28 -1.34 -3.78
CA SER A 88 -5.52 -2.51 -2.95
C SER A 88 -5.59 -2.14 -1.47
N VAL A 89 -6.47 -2.80 -0.74
CA VAL A 89 -6.61 -2.69 0.70
C VAL A 89 -6.61 -4.09 1.29
N LYS A 90 -5.75 -4.32 2.26
CA LYS A 90 -5.67 -5.59 2.97
C LYS A 90 -5.71 -5.33 4.47
N THR A 91 -6.69 -5.91 5.15
CA THR A 91 -6.82 -5.85 6.60
C THR A 91 -6.55 -7.22 7.20
N THR A 92 -5.64 -7.29 8.14
CA THR A 92 -5.30 -8.50 8.89
C THR A 92 -5.63 -8.27 10.36
N ILE A 93 -6.49 -9.11 10.92
CA ILE A 93 -6.92 -9.08 12.31
C ILE A 93 -6.36 -10.31 13.00
N ASN A 94 -5.44 -10.12 13.94
CA ASN A 94 -4.93 -11.18 14.81
C ASN A 94 -5.63 -11.08 16.15
N VAL A 95 -6.25 -12.18 16.56
CA VAL A 95 -6.97 -12.29 17.83
C VAL A 95 -6.28 -13.32 18.71
N ASN A 96 -5.97 -12.91 19.95
CA ASN A 96 -5.48 -13.82 20.99
C ASN A 96 -6.15 -13.45 22.31
N SER A 97 -7.16 -14.20 22.68
CA SER A 97 -8.00 -13.93 23.84
C SER A 97 -8.03 -15.13 24.78
N LYS A 98 -7.96 -14.90 26.08
CA LYS A 98 -8.07 -15.93 27.10
C LYS A 98 -9.03 -15.49 28.19
N LEU A 99 -9.95 -16.36 28.53
CA LEU A 99 -10.80 -16.27 29.71
C LEU A 99 -10.40 -17.36 30.68
N GLU A 100 -10.10 -17.01 31.93
CA GLU A 100 -9.74 -17.95 32.97
C GLU A 100 -10.59 -17.72 34.24
N VAL A 101 -11.09 -18.79 34.84
CA VAL A 101 -11.82 -18.79 36.11
C VAL A 101 -11.09 -19.70 37.08
N ASN A 102 -10.78 -19.20 38.28
CA ASN A 102 -10.13 -19.95 39.33
C ASN A 102 -11.12 -20.59 40.32
N GLU A 103 -10.62 -21.32 41.31
CA GLU A 103 -11.44 -21.98 42.37
C GLU A 103 -12.24 -21.01 43.23
N LYS A 104 -11.77 -19.73 43.34
CA LYS A 104 -12.48 -18.64 44.05
C LYS A 104 -13.54 -17.96 43.21
N LYS A 105 -13.77 -18.45 41.99
CA LYS A 105 -14.63 -17.85 40.95
C LYS A 105 -14.19 -16.49 40.45
N ASP A 106 -12.91 -16.12 40.70
CA ASP A 106 -12.35 -14.91 40.10
C ASP A 106 -12.15 -15.12 38.59
N VAL A 107 -12.59 -14.18 37.80
CA VAL A 107 -12.51 -14.22 36.35
C VAL A 107 -11.36 -13.34 35.89
N LYS A 108 -10.37 -13.94 35.23
CA LYS A 108 -9.29 -13.21 34.54
C LYS A 108 -9.54 -13.23 33.03
N LYS A 109 -9.46 -12.07 32.43
CA LYS A 109 -9.56 -11.88 30.97
C LYS A 109 -8.23 -11.31 30.47
N SER A 110 -7.68 -11.91 29.41
CA SER A 110 -6.62 -11.28 28.64
C SER A 110 -7.05 -11.26 27.18
N ASN A 111 -7.02 -10.08 26.58
CA ASN A 111 -7.30 -9.90 25.17
C ASN A 111 -6.09 -9.20 24.57
N ASP A 112 -5.63 -9.73 23.46
CA ASP A 112 -4.62 -9.12 22.62
C ASP A 112 -5.19 -9.17 21.19
N CYS A 113 -5.42 -8.00 20.61
CA CYS A 113 -5.97 -7.86 19.28
C CYS A 113 -5.09 -6.89 18.50
N LYS A 114 -4.48 -7.40 17.45
CA LYS A 114 -3.70 -6.58 16.53
C LYS A 114 -4.40 -6.52 15.19
N VAL A 115 -4.67 -5.30 14.73
CA VAL A 115 -5.20 -5.03 13.40
C VAL A 115 -4.15 -4.32 12.59
N THR A 116 -3.86 -4.82 11.39
CA THR A 116 -3.00 -4.17 10.42
C THR A 116 -3.79 -3.97 9.15
N THR A 117 -3.83 -2.75 8.65
CA THR A 117 -4.45 -2.43 7.35
C THR A 117 -3.39 -1.82 6.46
N ASP A 118 -3.11 -2.49 5.34
CA ASP A 118 -2.27 -2.01 4.26
C ASP A 118 -3.18 -1.44 3.17
N ALA A 119 -3.01 -0.18 2.81
CA ALA A 119 -3.61 0.44 1.65
C ALA A 119 -2.49 0.77 0.66
N GLU A 120 -2.59 0.30 -0.57
CA GLU A 120 -1.54 0.50 -1.57
C GLU A 120 -2.15 0.99 -2.87
N VAL A 121 -1.53 2.03 -3.43
CA VAL A 121 -1.83 2.55 -4.77
C VAL A 121 -0.59 2.34 -5.62
N LYS A 122 -0.78 1.70 -6.77
CA LYS A 122 0.24 1.52 -7.78
C LYS A 122 -0.21 2.17 -9.08
N ALA A 123 0.69 2.83 -9.77
CA ALA A 123 0.47 3.34 -11.10
C ALA A 123 1.70 3.06 -11.95
N SER A 124 1.49 2.61 -13.17
CA SER A 124 2.57 2.44 -14.13
C SER A 124 2.20 3.06 -15.48
N ILE A 125 3.16 3.73 -16.08
CA ILE A 125 3.03 4.33 -17.39
C ILE A 125 4.15 3.77 -18.25
N GLU A 126 3.78 3.00 -19.29
CA GLU A 126 4.71 2.56 -20.32
C GLU A 126 4.42 3.36 -21.59
N ALA A 127 5.43 4.00 -22.15
CA ALA A 127 5.30 4.75 -23.39
C ALA A 127 6.48 4.50 -24.30
N GLY A 128 6.23 4.48 -25.60
CA GLY A 128 7.28 4.22 -26.58
C GLY A 128 6.82 4.20 -28.01
N ALA A 129 7.68 3.68 -28.86
CA ALA A 129 7.41 3.46 -30.27
C ALA A 129 7.30 1.97 -30.58
N ALA A 130 6.50 1.64 -31.56
CA ALA A 130 6.43 0.30 -32.11
C ALA A 130 6.58 0.33 -33.63
N VAL A 131 7.27 -0.70 -34.13
CA VAL A 131 7.41 -0.99 -35.55
C VAL A 131 6.75 -2.33 -35.82
N ALA A 132 5.81 -2.37 -36.75
CA ALA A 132 5.15 -3.62 -37.13
C ALA A 132 5.38 -3.91 -38.62
N VAL A 133 5.81 -5.14 -38.92
CA VAL A 133 5.77 -5.67 -40.25
C VAL A 133 4.46 -6.45 -40.40
N ALA A 134 3.58 -6.00 -41.27
CA ALA A 134 2.28 -6.61 -41.48
C ALA A 134 2.13 -7.14 -42.91
N VAL A 135 1.70 -8.39 -43.02
CA VAL A 135 1.21 -8.98 -44.26
C VAL A 135 -0.29 -8.74 -44.33
N LYS A 136 -0.74 -8.01 -45.35
CA LYS A 136 -2.13 -7.63 -45.52
C LYS A 136 -2.70 -8.28 -46.79
N ALA A 137 -3.98 -8.57 -46.76
CA ALA A 137 -4.77 -8.87 -47.95
C ALA A 137 -6.09 -8.06 -47.90
N LEU A 138 -6.44 -7.41 -49.00
CA LEU A 138 -7.58 -6.48 -49.07
C LEU A 138 -7.54 -5.39 -47.97
N GLY A 139 -6.35 -4.93 -47.57
CA GLY A 139 -6.16 -3.95 -46.52
C GLY A 139 -6.34 -4.47 -45.08
N ILE A 140 -6.54 -5.77 -44.88
CA ILE A 140 -6.69 -6.41 -43.57
C ILE A 140 -5.39 -7.09 -43.16
N ASP A 141 -4.91 -6.83 -41.96
CA ASP A 141 -3.73 -7.50 -41.41
C ASP A 141 -4.00 -9.00 -41.19
N ILE A 142 -3.25 -9.85 -41.92
CA ILE A 142 -3.35 -11.30 -41.79
C ILE A 142 -2.35 -11.80 -40.74
N ILE A 143 -1.12 -11.35 -40.82
CA ILE A 143 -0.04 -11.64 -39.88
C ILE A 143 0.70 -10.34 -39.63
N SER A 144 1.01 -10.04 -38.38
CA SER A 144 1.90 -8.96 -38.03
C SER A 144 2.91 -9.40 -36.98
N LEU A 145 4.14 -9.00 -37.19
CA LEU A 145 5.23 -9.05 -36.22
C LEU A 145 5.52 -7.62 -35.77
N ARG A 146 5.46 -7.38 -34.49
CA ARG A 146 5.61 -6.05 -33.91
C ARG A 146 6.74 -6.04 -32.89
N LEU A 147 7.63 -5.09 -33.03
CA LEU A 147 8.65 -4.75 -32.04
C LEU A 147 8.24 -3.46 -31.34
N LYS A 148 8.02 -3.52 -30.05
CA LYS A 148 7.81 -2.37 -29.18
C LYS A 148 9.10 -2.05 -28.43
N ALA A 149 9.44 -0.76 -28.34
CA ALA A 149 10.54 -0.27 -27.52
C ALA A 149 10.11 1.03 -26.82
N GLY A 150 10.33 1.08 -25.52
CA GLY A 150 9.86 2.22 -24.72
C GLY A 150 10.53 2.32 -23.37
N ALA A 151 9.93 3.13 -22.52
CA ALA A 151 10.28 3.29 -21.12
C ALA A 151 9.03 3.07 -20.26
N LEU A 152 9.23 2.51 -19.08
CA LEU A 152 8.21 2.28 -18.08
C LEU A 152 8.55 3.11 -16.84
N VAL A 153 7.60 3.84 -16.30
CA VAL A 153 7.68 4.47 -14.98
C VAL A 153 6.65 3.79 -14.08
N ASP A 154 7.12 3.30 -12.95
CA ASP A 154 6.32 2.72 -11.89
C ASP A 154 6.33 3.60 -10.67
N ALA A 155 5.17 3.91 -10.14
CA ALA A 155 4.99 4.59 -8.86
C ALA A 155 4.13 3.73 -7.93
N SER A 156 4.52 3.66 -6.67
CA SER A 156 3.73 3.04 -5.62
C SER A 156 3.71 3.94 -4.38
N ALA A 157 2.56 4.02 -3.75
CA ALA A 157 2.40 4.59 -2.42
C ALA A 157 1.67 3.56 -1.57
N LYS A 158 2.28 3.19 -0.45
CA LYS A 158 1.73 2.22 0.49
C LYS A 158 1.58 2.89 1.85
N GLU A 159 0.37 2.87 2.37
CA GLU A 159 0.05 3.28 3.73
C GLU A 159 -0.22 2.03 4.58
N THR A 160 0.38 1.95 5.75
CA THR A 160 0.21 0.84 6.68
C THR A 160 -0.31 1.37 8.00
N PHE A 161 -1.53 0.98 8.36
CA PHE A 161 -2.14 1.26 9.65
C PHE A 161 -1.97 0.05 10.56
N ASN A 162 -1.39 0.27 11.74
CA ASN A 162 -1.27 -0.73 12.78
C ASN A 162 -2.04 -0.28 14.00
N THR A 163 -2.98 -1.10 14.45
CA THR A 163 -3.69 -0.91 15.71
C THR A 163 -3.36 -2.10 16.61
N ASN A 164 -2.82 -1.82 17.79
CA ASN A 164 -2.52 -2.81 18.81
C ASN A 164 -3.34 -2.49 20.06
N ALA A 165 -4.19 -3.43 20.48
CA ALA A 165 -5.05 -3.25 21.64
C ALA A 165 -4.75 -4.33 22.68
N TYR A 166 -4.35 -3.90 23.89
CA TYR A 166 -4.00 -4.79 25.01
C TYR A 166 -4.48 -4.24 26.33
N MET A 167 -4.52 -5.11 27.34
CA MET A 167 -4.87 -4.72 28.71
C MET A 167 -3.59 -4.37 29.50
N ASP A 168 -3.56 -3.17 30.09
CA ASP A 168 -2.55 -2.73 31.05
C ASP A 168 -3.24 -2.50 32.40
N GLY A 169 -3.22 -3.53 33.27
CA GLY A 169 -4.03 -3.55 34.47
C GLY A 169 -5.53 -3.60 34.15
N ASP A 170 -6.27 -2.60 34.60
CA ASP A 170 -7.70 -2.46 34.34
C ASP A 170 -8.02 -1.54 33.14
N GLU A 171 -7.01 -0.99 32.49
CA GLU A 171 -7.15 -0.12 31.31
C GLU A 171 -6.98 -0.89 30.01
N LEU A 172 -7.82 -0.63 29.02
CA LEU A 172 -7.59 -1.02 27.64
C LEU A 172 -6.72 0.04 26.99
N VAL A 173 -5.53 -0.36 26.54
CA VAL A 173 -4.62 0.50 25.78
C VAL A 173 -4.78 0.18 24.30
N CYS A 174 -4.98 1.21 23.50
CA CYS A 174 -4.99 1.11 22.05
C CYS A 174 -3.86 2.00 21.50
N GLU A 175 -2.97 1.40 20.74
CA GLU A 175 -1.88 2.09 20.03
C GLU A 175 -2.20 2.05 18.53
N GLU A 176 -2.25 3.20 17.89
CA GLU A 176 -2.41 3.31 16.45
C GLU A 176 -1.18 3.97 15.85
N LYS A 177 -0.70 3.40 14.76
CA LYS A 177 0.44 3.90 14.00
C LYS A 177 0.12 3.82 12.51
N ALA A 178 0.35 4.93 11.81
CA ALA A 178 0.27 4.97 10.36
C ALA A 178 1.64 5.33 9.78
N ASP A 179 2.10 4.51 8.86
CA ASP A 179 3.35 4.70 8.12
C ASP A 179 3.05 4.76 6.62
N MET A 180 3.77 5.59 5.88
CA MET A 180 3.69 5.73 4.43
C MET A 180 5.02 5.36 3.80
N ASP A 181 4.98 4.58 2.72
CA ASP A 181 6.14 4.23 1.88
C ASP A 181 5.82 4.64 0.43
N ILE A 182 6.64 5.50 -0.15
CA ILE A 182 6.48 6.00 -1.52
C ILE A 182 7.71 5.60 -2.32
N LYS A 183 7.49 4.98 -3.49
CA LYS A 183 8.57 4.56 -4.39
C LYS A 183 8.23 4.89 -5.83
N VAL A 184 9.20 5.42 -6.55
CA VAL A 184 9.10 5.69 -7.98
C VAL A 184 10.35 5.18 -8.69
N TYR A 185 10.15 4.32 -9.67
CA TYR A 185 11.21 3.71 -10.46
C TYR A 185 10.99 3.95 -11.95
N ALA A 186 12.07 4.13 -12.68
CA ALA A 186 12.08 4.09 -14.14
C ALA A 186 12.81 2.83 -14.65
N TYR A 187 12.28 2.24 -15.71
CA TYR A 187 12.84 1.08 -16.39
C TYR A 187 13.03 1.41 -17.87
N MET A 188 14.23 1.26 -18.39
CA MET A 188 14.55 1.60 -19.78
C MET A 188 15.77 0.81 -20.28
N PRO A 189 15.76 0.28 -21.52
CA PRO A 189 14.61 0.16 -22.42
C PRO A 189 13.71 -1.03 -22.04
N VAL A 190 12.41 -0.88 -22.25
CA VAL A 190 11.44 -1.98 -22.22
C VAL A 190 11.24 -2.44 -23.67
N ILE A 191 11.55 -3.71 -23.97
CA ILE A 191 11.51 -4.25 -25.34
C ILE A 191 10.63 -5.49 -25.38
N LYS A 192 9.62 -5.48 -26.25
CA LYS A 192 8.66 -6.57 -26.43
C LYS A 192 8.44 -6.89 -27.89
N ILE A 193 8.32 -8.18 -28.21
CA ILE A 193 7.94 -8.66 -29.54
C ILE A 193 6.56 -9.27 -29.44
N GLU A 194 5.62 -8.75 -30.21
CA GLU A 194 4.24 -9.24 -30.29
C GLU A 194 3.99 -9.92 -31.62
N PHE A 195 3.36 -11.09 -31.58
CA PHE A 195 2.90 -11.81 -32.77
C PHE A 195 1.38 -11.75 -32.82
N ASN A 196 0.84 -11.20 -33.89
CA ASN A 196 -0.58 -11.18 -34.11
C ASN A 196 -0.92 -11.90 -35.41
N LYS A 197 -1.94 -12.73 -35.35
CA LYS A 197 -2.51 -13.41 -36.50
C LYS A 197 -4.04 -13.29 -36.46
N THR A 198 -4.64 -12.86 -37.56
CA THR A 198 -6.10 -12.65 -37.61
C THR A 198 -6.86 -13.98 -37.57
N LYS A 199 -7.89 -14.04 -36.70
CA LYS A 199 -8.68 -15.26 -36.41
C LYS A 199 -9.52 -15.81 -37.59
N LYS A 200 -9.55 -15.14 -38.73
CA LYS A 200 -10.38 -15.48 -39.90
C LYS A 200 -9.53 -15.75 -41.12
N CYS A 201 -8.68 -16.76 -41.09
CA CYS A 201 -8.09 -17.28 -42.31
C CYS A 201 -8.42 -18.76 -42.44
N LEU A 202 -8.72 -19.23 -43.63
CA LEU A 202 -9.22 -20.56 -43.99
C LEU A 202 -8.27 -21.74 -43.71
N LEU A 203 -7.10 -21.51 -43.12
CA LEU A 203 -6.04 -22.50 -42.95
C LEU A 203 -5.48 -22.51 -41.52
N GLY A 204 -6.17 -23.22 -40.61
CA GLY A 204 -5.57 -23.71 -39.38
C GLY A 204 -5.56 -22.81 -38.12
N LYS A 205 -5.25 -23.42 -36.99
CA LYS A 205 -5.13 -22.81 -35.64
C LYS A 205 -4.12 -21.67 -35.62
N PHE A 206 -4.52 -20.56 -35.04
CA PHE A 206 -3.72 -19.34 -34.96
C PHE A 206 -3.02 -19.21 -33.62
N ILE A 207 -1.76 -18.82 -33.63
CA ILE A 207 -0.95 -18.54 -32.45
C ILE A 207 -0.79 -17.00 -32.38
N SER A 208 -1.29 -16.40 -31.34
CA SER A 208 -0.91 -15.05 -30.93
C SER A 208 -0.08 -15.18 -29.64
N GLY A 209 0.97 -14.43 -29.53
CA GLY A 209 1.84 -14.46 -28.36
C GLY A 209 2.67 -13.19 -28.24
N GLU A 210 3.19 -12.99 -27.07
CA GLU A 210 4.13 -11.94 -26.74
C GLU A 210 5.42 -12.58 -26.25
N PHE A 211 6.53 -12.09 -26.73
CA PHE A 211 7.87 -12.47 -26.27
C PHE A 211 8.55 -11.23 -25.70
N ILE A 212 8.87 -11.26 -24.41
CA ILE A 212 9.51 -10.16 -23.70
C ILE A 212 11.02 -10.36 -23.77
N ILE A 213 11.75 -9.41 -24.36
CA ILE A 213 13.20 -9.41 -24.42
C ILE A 213 13.78 -8.72 -23.17
N SER A 214 13.14 -7.64 -22.75
CA SER A 214 13.59 -6.83 -21.62
C SER A 214 12.41 -6.07 -21.03
N ASP A 215 12.16 -6.28 -19.76
CA ASP A 215 11.10 -5.57 -19.00
C ASP A 215 11.42 -5.51 -17.50
N LYS A 216 10.55 -4.85 -16.75
CA LYS A 216 10.60 -4.73 -15.29
C LYS A 216 10.63 -6.09 -14.59
N ASP A 217 9.78 -7.02 -15.00
CA ASP A 217 9.63 -8.34 -14.37
C ASP A 217 10.90 -9.18 -14.43
N SER A 218 11.72 -8.96 -15.47
CA SER A 218 13.04 -9.62 -15.64
C SER A 218 14.03 -9.14 -14.58
N ILE A 219 13.97 -7.87 -14.20
CA ILE A 219 14.83 -7.27 -13.17
C ILE A 219 14.34 -7.63 -11.78
N ASP A 220 13.05 -7.38 -11.50
CA ASP A 220 12.47 -7.53 -10.15
C ASP A 220 12.45 -8.99 -9.68
N LYS A 221 12.39 -9.96 -10.60
CA LYS A 221 12.40 -11.40 -10.29
C LYS A 221 13.77 -12.06 -10.39
N GLY A 222 14.82 -11.30 -10.73
CA GLY A 222 16.17 -11.85 -10.95
C GLY A 222 16.23 -12.89 -12.07
N LYS A 223 15.26 -12.87 -12.98
CA LYS A 223 15.23 -13.77 -14.13
C LYS A 223 16.19 -13.23 -15.18
N GLU A 224 17.22 -14.02 -15.52
CA GLU A 224 17.94 -13.80 -16.77
C GLU A 224 16.94 -13.92 -17.92
N SER A 225 16.83 -12.85 -18.73
CA SER A 225 16.02 -12.91 -19.94
C SER A 225 16.56 -14.04 -20.83
N GLY A 226 15.76 -15.06 -21.03
CA GLY A 226 16.14 -16.18 -21.89
C GLY A 226 16.49 -15.67 -23.28
N SER A 227 17.63 -16.11 -23.77
CA SER A 227 18.19 -15.88 -25.09
C SER A 227 19.11 -14.67 -25.25
N GLY A 228 20.37 -14.78 -24.84
CA GLY A 228 21.54 -14.17 -25.55
C GLY A 228 21.70 -12.65 -25.55
N PHE A 229 20.69 -11.92 -25.19
CA PHE A 229 20.69 -10.47 -25.11
C PHE A 229 20.82 -9.98 -23.69
N GLY A 230 21.67 -10.26 -22.89
CA GLY A 230 21.88 -9.81 -21.52
C GLY A 230 20.79 -8.87 -20.94
N ASN A 231 20.80 -8.59 -19.70
CA ASN A 231 19.81 -7.73 -19.07
C ASN A 231 19.92 -6.29 -19.63
N LEU A 232 19.20 -5.98 -20.73
CA LEU A 232 19.28 -4.70 -21.42
C LEU A 232 18.49 -3.59 -20.67
N CYS A 233 17.53 -3.97 -19.83
CA CYS A 233 16.72 -3.02 -19.07
C CYS A 233 17.47 -2.54 -17.84
N ALA A 234 17.60 -1.25 -17.67
CA ALA A 234 18.12 -0.62 -16.46
C ALA A 234 16.96 -0.16 -15.56
N LYS A 235 17.08 -0.44 -14.27
CA LYS A 235 16.19 0.11 -13.23
C LYS A 235 16.89 1.30 -12.60
N GLN A 236 16.21 2.42 -12.56
CA GLN A 236 16.65 3.62 -11.88
C GLN A 236 15.61 4.01 -10.82
N GLU A 237 16.03 4.19 -9.59
CA GLU A 237 15.19 4.80 -8.56
C GLU A 237 15.16 6.30 -8.81
N LEU A 238 13.94 6.84 -8.95
CA LEU A 238 13.70 8.27 -9.10
C LEU A 238 13.36 8.92 -7.77
N TYR A 239 12.66 8.19 -6.91
CA TYR A 239 12.27 8.65 -5.59
C TYR A 239 11.98 7.45 -4.69
N SER A 240 12.39 7.52 -3.43
CA SER A 240 12.03 6.57 -2.38
C SER A 240 12.03 7.29 -1.05
N ASP A 241 10.93 7.22 -0.33
CA ASP A 241 10.79 7.79 1.01
C ASP A 241 9.83 6.96 1.84
N ASP A 242 10.13 6.80 3.13
CA ASP A 242 9.27 6.18 4.12
C ASP A 242 9.20 7.06 5.36
N PHE A 243 7.99 7.33 5.84
CA PHE A 243 7.78 8.18 6.99
C PHE A 243 6.57 7.78 7.83
N ASN A 244 6.65 8.08 9.12
CA ASN A 244 5.54 7.93 10.03
C ASN A 244 4.55 9.08 9.86
N ILE A 245 3.29 8.78 9.54
CA ILE A 245 2.24 9.79 9.40
C ILE A 245 1.77 10.22 10.78
N TYR A 246 1.44 9.25 11.66
CA TYR A 246 1.09 9.51 13.04
C TYR A 246 1.29 8.28 13.92
N THR A 247 1.44 8.53 15.21
CA THR A 247 1.37 7.51 16.27
C THR A 247 0.50 8.08 17.39
N ILE A 248 -0.58 7.37 17.75
CA ILE A 248 -1.53 7.78 18.80
C ILE A 248 -1.67 6.64 19.79
N THR A 249 -1.67 6.96 21.07
CA THR A 249 -1.97 6.01 22.15
C THR A 249 -3.15 6.53 22.95
N TYR A 250 -4.23 5.75 23.04
CA TYR A 250 -5.35 6.06 23.92
C TYR A 250 -5.58 4.94 24.92
N ARG A 251 -6.07 5.34 26.10
CA ARG A 251 -6.36 4.45 27.21
C ARG A 251 -7.82 4.58 27.60
N VAL A 252 -8.51 3.46 27.69
CA VAL A 252 -9.91 3.38 28.09
C VAL A 252 -9.97 2.73 29.48
N LYS A 253 -10.33 3.51 30.50
CA LYS A 253 -10.64 2.95 31.82
C LYS A 253 -11.94 2.15 31.74
N LYS A 254 -12.00 1.03 32.45
CA LYS A 254 -13.25 0.31 32.68
C LYS A 254 -14.20 1.29 33.41
N PRO A 255 -15.41 1.57 32.87
CA PRO A 255 -16.32 2.45 33.56
C PRO A 255 -16.65 1.86 34.93
N ASP A 256 -16.45 2.63 36.00
CA ASP A 256 -17.09 2.35 37.27
C ASP A 256 -18.61 2.35 37.03
N LYS A 257 -19.33 1.42 37.64
CA LYS A 257 -20.74 1.09 37.34
C LYS A 257 -21.74 2.24 37.46
N THR A 258 -21.31 3.48 37.50
CA THR A 258 -22.13 4.66 37.80
C THR A 258 -21.98 5.88 36.91
N GLU A 259 -21.14 5.85 35.83
CA GLU A 259 -20.99 7.04 34.97
C GLU A 259 -21.13 6.71 33.49
N ASP A 260 -22.03 7.42 32.89
CA ASP A 260 -22.39 7.83 31.55
C ASP A 260 -21.63 7.22 30.34
N GLU A 261 -22.40 6.75 29.35
CA GLU A 261 -21.99 6.06 28.11
C GLU A 261 -21.23 6.91 27.09
N SER A 262 -20.47 7.93 27.45
CA SER A 262 -19.62 8.65 26.53
C SER A 262 -18.26 7.89 26.35
N GLY A 263 -18.28 6.77 25.66
CA GLY A 263 -17.15 5.86 25.46
C GLY A 263 -16.03 6.38 24.58
N ILE A 264 -15.61 7.64 24.71
CA ILE A 264 -14.40 8.18 24.09
C ILE A 264 -13.29 8.06 25.12
N GLY A 265 -12.32 7.18 24.85
CA GLY A 265 -11.19 6.93 25.73
C GLY A 265 -10.32 8.17 25.99
N ASN A 266 -9.54 8.07 27.04
CA ASN A 266 -8.59 9.11 27.43
C ASN A 266 -7.37 9.06 26.49
N TYR A 267 -7.16 10.08 25.63
CA TYR A 267 -6.13 10.12 24.59
C TYR A 267 -5.61 11.55 24.37
N LEU A 268 -4.42 11.65 23.77
CA LEU A 268 -3.85 12.89 23.27
C LEU A 268 -4.05 12.95 21.75
N SER A 269 -4.59 14.04 21.21
CA SER A 269 -4.65 14.27 19.77
C SER A 269 -4.22 15.67 19.36
N LEU A 270 -3.82 15.79 18.10
CA LEU A 270 -3.46 17.03 17.44
C LEU A 270 -4.52 17.41 16.41
N ASP A 271 -4.68 18.71 16.17
CA ASP A 271 -5.59 19.25 15.16
C ASP A 271 -5.21 18.88 13.71
N HIS A 272 -3.96 18.44 13.51
CA HIS A 272 -3.43 18.01 12.22
C HIS A 272 -2.57 16.76 12.38
N ILE A 273 -2.80 15.76 11.54
CA ILE A 273 -1.96 14.56 11.43
C ILE A 273 -0.82 14.77 10.41
N ALA A 274 -1.00 15.70 9.48
CA ALA A 274 0.01 16.11 8.51
C ALA A 274 -0.08 17.60 8.22
N GLN A 275 1.07 18.25 8.03
CA GLN A 275 1.17 19.67 7.75
C GLN A 275 2.28 19.93 6.72
N LYS A 276 2.12 21.03 5.96
CA LYS A 276 3.10 21.51 5.01
C LYS A 276 3.57 22.91 5.40
N VAL A 277 4.87 23.17 5.32
CA VAL A 277 5.44 24.48 5.65
C VAL A 277 6.61 24.78 4.71
N ASP A 278 6.72 26.04 4.25
CA ASP A 278 7.88 26.47 3.47
C ASP A 278 9.13 26.61 4.39
N ALA A 279 10.31 26.36 3.84
CA ALA A 279 11.56 26.58 4.55
C ALA A 279 11.66 28.04 5.04
N GLY A 280 12.03 28.23 6.29
CA GLY A 280 12.08 29.54 6.96
C GLY A 280 10.74 30.04 7.48
N LYS A 281 9.61 29.42 7.14
CA LYS A 281 8.27 29.79 7.64
C LYS A 281 7.90 28.97 8.88
N THR A 282 6.80 29.37 9.51
CA THR A 282 6.28 28.73 10.72
C THR A 282 4.81 28.40 10.55
N VAL A 283 4.43 27.19 10.97
CA VAL A 283 3.07 26.71 11.10
C VAL A 283 2.78 26.37 12.55
N THR A 284 1.51 26.42 12.96
CA THR A 284 1.11 26.08 14.34
C THR A 284 0.27 24.82 14.30
N ILE A 285 0.67 23.83 15.07
CA ILE A 285 -0.06 22.59 15.36
C ILE A 285 -0.59 22.73 16.78
N LYS A 286 -1.87 22.44 17.00
CA LYS A 286 -2.51 22.56 18.31
C LYS A 286 -2.85 21.19 18.87
N VAL A 287 -2.82 21.08 20.18
CA VAL A 287 -3.44 19.94 20.85
C VAL A 287 -4.95 20.11 20.76
N GLU A 288 -5.64 19.13 20.20
CA GLU A 288 -7.10 19.12 20.05
C GLU A 288 -7.77 18.46 21.26
N ASN A 289 -7.19 17.34 21.74
CA ASN A 289 -7.66 16.67 22.94
C ASN A 289 -6.50 16.42 23.90
N ILE A 290 -6.69 16.79 25.17
CA ILE A 290 -5.75 16.54 26.26
C ILE A 290 -6.32 15.45 27.15
N PRO A 291 -5.55 14.40 27.48
CA PRO A 291 -6.01 13.32 28.37
C PRO A 291 -6.43 13.86 29.76
N GLU A 292 -7.44 13.24 30.34
CA GLU A 292 -7.87 13.60 31.70
C GLU A 292 -6.71 13.50 32.72
N GLY A 293 -6.59 14.50 33.59
CA GLY A 293 -5.51 14.60 34.57
C GLY A 293 -4.26 15.32 34.07
N TYR A 294 -4.25 15.83 32.83
CA TYR A 294 -3.18 16.62 32.24
C TYR A 294 -3.72 18.00 31.81
N GLU A 295 -2.80 18.96 31.72
CA GLU A 295 -3.05 20.29 31.18
C GLU A 295 -2.11 20.57 30.02
N GLU A 296 -2.35 21.61 29.24
CA GLU A 296 -1.50 21.98 28.09
C GLU A 296 -0.04 22.20 28.48
N LYS A 297 0.23 22.66 29.70
CA LYS A 297 1.59 22.80 30.26
C LYS A 297 2.33 21.49 30.47
N ASP A 298 1.61 20.36 30.55
CA ASP A 298 2.17 19.02 30.77
C ASP A 298 2.49 18.34 29.43
N ILE A 299 2.27 19.03 28.31
CA ILE A 299 2.58 18.52 26.98
C ILE A 299 3.95 19.02 26.53
N GLU A 300 4.84 18.07 26.30
CA GLU A 300 6.18 18.30 25.75
C GLU A 300 6.18 18.11 24.24
N TRP A 301 6.86 19.02 23.55
CA TRP A 301 6.97 19.00 22.09
C TRP A 301 8.40 18.71 21.66
N SER A 302 8.57 17.84 20.67
CA SER A 302 9.87 17.51 20.09
C SER A 302 9.77 17.28 18.59
N SER A 303 10.89 17.50 17.90
CA SER A 303 11.09 17.12 16.50
C SER A 303 12.01 15.91 16.44
N GLU A 304 11.69 14.91 15.62
CA GLU A 304 12.56 13.74 15.42
C GLU A 304 13.83 14.10 14.62
N ASP A 305 13.76 15.16 13.79
CA ASP A 305 14.93 15.75 13.11
C ASP A 305 14.87 17.28 13.11
N SER A 306 15.63 17.90 14.00
CA SER A 306 15.69 19.35 14.12
C SER A 306 16.43 20.05 12.97
N SER A 307 17.11 19.32 12.09
CA SER A 307 17.72 19.88 10.88
C SER A 307 16.68 20.14 9.79
N ILE A 308 15.56 19.42 9.79
CA ILE A 308 14.44 19.60 8.86
C ILE A 308 13.43 20.59 9.43
N ALA A 309 12.98 20.42 10.67
CA ALA A 309 12.12 21.37 11.34
C ALA A 309 12.34 21.38 12.85
N THR A 310 12.09 22.52 13.48
CA THR A 310 12.09 22.68 14.94
C THR A 310 10.72 22.99 15.45
N VAL A 311 10.42 22.63 16.71
CA VAL A 311 9.13 22.90 17.35
C VAL A 311 9.31 23.53 18.73
N THR A 312 8.43 24.47 19.07
CA THR A 312 8.33 25.05 20.41
C THR A 312 6.84 25.35 20.69
N ASN A 313 6.26 24.66 21.66
CA ASN A 313 4.86 24.81 22.07
C ASN A 313 3.91 24.76 20.85
N GLY A 314 4.06 23.73 20.00
CA GLY A 314 3.27 23.52 18.80
C GLY A 314 3.60 24.45 17.61
N LYS A 315 4.48 25.45 17.76
CA LYS A 315 4.96 26.28 16.66
C LYS A 315 6.11 25.58 15.96
N VAL A 316 5.87 25.10 14.78
CA VAL A 316 6.83 24.36 13.95
C VAL A 316 7.44 25.30 12.92
N LYS A 317 8.76 25.42 12.90
CA LYS A 317 9.54 26.20 11.92
C LYS A 317 10.24 25.24 10.97
N GLY A 318 9.96 25.35 9.67
CA GLY A 318 10.71 24.67 8.61
C GLY A 318 12.14 25.20 8.53
N ILE A 319 13.13 24.32 8.43
CA ILE A 319 14.56 24.66 8.37
C ILE A 319 15.11 24.30 6.98
N SER A 320 14.95 23.05 6.55
CA SER A 320 15.40 22.55 5.25
C SER A 320 14.34 21.62 4.65
N GLU A 321 14.37 21.47 3.35
CA GLU A 321 13.48 20.54 2.63
C GLU A 321 13.59 19.13 3.19
N GLY A 322 12.43 18.47 3.38
CA GLY A 322 12.30 17.12 3.90
C GLY A 322 11.02 16.90 4.68
N THR A 323 10.82 15.68 5.13
CA THR A 323 9.68 15.30 5.97
C THR A 323 10.17 14.86 7.35
N VAL A 324 9.52 15.34 8.40
CA VAL A 324 9.89 15.07 9.79
C VAL A 324 8.66 14.89 10.67
N SER A 325 8.74 14.01 11.66
CA SER A 325 7.69 13.85 12.67
C SER A 325 7.86 14.89 13.78
N ILE A 326 6.79 15.62 14.04
CA ILE A 326 6.65 16.48 15.21
C ILE A 326 5.82 15.75 16.25
N VAL A 327 6.36 15.59 17.42
CA VAL A 327 5.80 14.78 18.50
C VAL A 327 5.30 15.69 19.62
N ALA A 328 4.08 15.46 20.07
CA ALA A 328 3.56 15.96 21.34
C ALA A 328 3.37 14.76 22.28
N GLN A 329 3.82 14.86 23.52
CA GLN A 329 3.65 13.80 24.51
C GLN A 329 3.42 14.39 25.89
N THR A 330 2.76 13.64 26.77
CA THR A 330 2.68 14.01 28.19
C THR A 330 4.06 13.90 28.85
N SER A 331 4.32 14.74 29.86
CA SER A 331 5.60 14.79 30.58
C SER A 331 6.05 13.46 31.19
N ASP A 332 5.11 12.55 31.46
CA ASP A 332 5.40 11.18 31.90
C ASP A 332 5.52 10.16 30.74
N GLY A 333 5.38 10.63 29.49
CA GLY A 333 5.45 9.81 28.29
C GLY A 333 4.28 8.84 28.07
N LYS A 334 3.21 8.94 28.89
CA LYS A 334 2.09 7.99 28.85
C LYS A 334 1.21 8.13 27.61
N TYR A 335 1.04 9.35 27.11
CA TYR A 335 0.27 9.64 25.89
C TYR A 335 1.13 10.38 24.88
N ARG A 336 1.02 10.01 23.63
CA ARG A 336 1.80 10.57 22.54
C ARG A 336 0.94 10.76 21.30
N ALA A 337 1.12 11.88 20.62
CA ALA A 337 0.52 12.17 19.31
C ALA A 337 1.61 12.70 18.35
N VAL A 338 1.48 12.44 17.07
CA VAL A 338 2.47 12.79 16.05
C VAL A 338 1.80 13.50 14.88
N CYS A 339 2.44 14.55 14.39
CA CYS A 339 2.09 15.21 13.13
C CYS A 339 3.28 15.10 12.17
N SER A 340 3.05 14.59 10.97
CA SER A 340 4.06 14.59 9.90
C SER A 340 4.14 15.98 9.28
N VAL A 341 5.34 16.58 9.26
CA VAL A 341 5.56 17.91 8.67
C VAL A 341 6.47 17.79 7.45
N ASN A 342 5.93 18.18 6.29
CA ASN A 342 6.68 18.26 5.05
C ASN A 342 7.14 19.71 4.85
N VAL A 343 8.45 19.93 4.90
CA VAL A 343 9.08 21.20 4.61
C VAL A 343 9.42 21.23 3.12
N ILE A 344 8.97 22.28 2.44
CA ILE A 344 9.24 22.53 1.03
C ILE A 344 10.04 23.80 0.85
N GLU A 345 10.70 23.96 -0.33
CA GLU A 345 11.40 25.18 -0.69
C GLU A 345 10.50 26.42 -0.79
#